data_9fdff84cea3d6841e51ab3396b40a461
#
_entry.id   9fdff84cea3d6841e51ab3396b40a461
#
_cell.length_a   1.000
_cell.length_b   1.000
_cell.length_c   1.000
_cell.angle_alpha   90.00
_cell.angle_beta   90.00
_cell.angle_gamma   90.00
#
_symmetry.space_group_name_H-M   'P 1'
#
loop_
_entity.id
_entity.type
_entity.pdbx_description
1 polymer ?
#
loop_
_entity_poly.entity_id
_entity_poly.type
_entity_poly.pdbx_seq_one_letter_code
_entity_poly.pdbx_strand_id
1 'polypeptide(L)'
;MEYSEVNRLSRLTAILVQFQTKRIVTATELSQKFQVSKRTIYRDVKALEKAGIPILTEEGKGYTLMEGYKIPPVMFTEKQANALILAEQLVLKS
;
A
#
# COMPACT_ATOMS: atom_id res chain seq x y z
N MET A 1 -16.06 -5.58 9.99
CA MET A 1 -15.90 -4.25 9.62
C MET A 1 -14.55 -3.70 9.97
N GLU A 2 -14.21 -3.62 11.23
CA GLU A 2 -12.87 -3.24 11.60
C GLU A 2 -11.88 -4.21 11.00
N TYR A 3 -12.23 -5.47 10.95
CA TYR A 3 -11.35 -6.48 10.39
C TYR A 3 -11.06 -6.20 8.91
N SER A 4 -12.09 -5.84 8.15
CA SER A 4 -11.92 -5.49 6.75
C SER A 4 -11.06 -4.25 6.57
N GLU A 5 -11.26 -3.27 7.41
CA GLU A 5 -10.49 -2.03 7.33
C GLU A 5 -9.04 -2.26 7.70
N VAL A 6 -8.79 -3.10 8.70
CA VAL A 6 -7.42 -3.44 9.09
C VAL A 6 -6.75 -4.17 7.93
N ASN A 7 -7.45 -5.12 7.33
CA ASN A 7 -6.89 -5.85 6.21
C ASN A 7 -6.59 -4.94 5.03
N ARG A 8 -7.47 -3.99 4.77
CA ARG A 8 -7.26 -3.05 3.69
C ARG A 8 -6.07 -2.16 3.96
N LEU A 9 -5.96 -1.63 5.17
CA LEU A 9 -4.86 -0.76 5.53
C LEU A 9 -3.54 -1.50 5.45
N SER A 10 -3.51 -2.71 5.97
CA SER A 10 -2.31 -3.55 5.89
C SER A 10 -1.93 -3.81 4.44
N ARG A 11 -2.90 -4.05 3.60
CA ARG A 11 -2.66 -4.32 2.20
C ARG A 11 -2.12 -3.08 1.49
N LEU A 12 -2.72 -1.91 1.74
CA LEU A 12 -2.23 -0.67 1.14
C LEU A 12 -0.79 -0.40 1.52
N THR A 13 -0.46 -0.60 2.79
CA THR A 13 0.90 -0.42 3.27
C THR A 13 1.85 -1.40 2.59
N ALA A 14 1.43 -2.66 2.48
CA ALA A 14 2.25 -3.67 1.84
C ALA A 14 2.45 -3.39 0.35
N ILE A 15 1.45 -2.83 -0.30
CA ILE A 15 1.58 -2.44 -1.71
C ILE A 15 2.63 -1.34 -1.84
N LEU A 16 2.61 -0.35 -0.94
CA LEU A 16 3.62 0.70 -0.95
C LEU A 16 5.02 0.12 -0.79
N VAL A 17 5.16 -0.87 0.08
CA VAL A 17 6.45 -1.53 0.27
C VAL A 17 6.89 -2.22 -1.02
N GLN A 18 5.95 -2.83 -1.73
CA GLN A 18 6.29 -3.47 -3.00
C GLN A 18 6.82 -2.44 -4.00
N PHE A 19 6.20 -1.27 -4.05
CA PHE A 19 6.66 -0.21 -4.93
C PHE A 19 8.07 0.27 -4.57
N GLN A 20 8.46 0.15 -3.32
CA GLN A 20 9.80 0.53 -2.90
C GLN A 20 10.84 -0.50 -3.28
N THR A 21 10.43 -1.76 -3.36
CA THR A 21 11.38 -2.84 -3.59
C THR A 21 11.46 -3.31 -5.03
N LYS A 22 10.42 -3.05 -5.81
CA LYS A 22 10.37 -3.49 -7.20
C LYS A 22 10.10 -2.30 -8.10
N ARG A 23 10.75 -2.29 -9.24
CA ARG A 23 10.56 -1.20 -10.19
C ARG A 23 9.15 -1.22 -10.80
N ILE A 24 8.70 -2.39 -11.15
CA ILE A 24 7.38 -2.56 -11.74
C ILE A 24 6.62 -3.61 -10.96
N VAL A 25 5.38 -3.30 -10.64
CA VAL A 25 4.52 -4.20 -9.87
C VAL A 25 3.23 -4.37 -10.66
N THR A 26 2.82 -5.61 -10.86
CA THR A 26 1.61 -5.87 -11.64
C THR A 26 0.42 -6.13 -10.73
N ALA A 27 -0.76 -5.84 -11.26
CA ALA A 27 -1.99 -6.14 -10.52
C ALA A 27 -2.11 -7.64 -10.27
N THR A 28 -1.64 -8.45 -11.21
CA THR A 28 -1.69 -9.90 -11.08
C THR A 28 -0.85 -10.36 -9.90
N GLU A 29 0.38 -9.84 -9.80
CA GLU A 29 1.24 -10.18 -8.67
C GLU A 29 0.60 -9.81 -7.35
N LEU A 30 0.07 -8.61 -7.28
CA LEU A 30 -0.52 -8.12 -6.06
C LEU A 30 -1.77 -8.91 -5.68
N SER A 31 -2.60 -9.21 -6.68
CA SER A 31 -3.81 -9.96 -6.40
C SER A 31 -3.48 -11.35 -5.87
N GLN A 32 -2.46 -11.98 -6.41
CA GLN A 32 -2.04 -13.31 -5.95
C GLN A 32 -1.40 -13.24 -4.58
N LYS A 33 -0.57 -12.23 -4.38
CA LYS A 33 0.13 -12.09 -3.12
C LYS A 33 -0.83 -11.84 -1.95
N PHE A 34 -1.84 -11.02 -2.18
CA PHE A 34 -2.76 -10.66 -1.13
C PHE A 34 -4.07 -11.42 -1.15
N GLN A 35 -4.21 -12.35 -2.10
CA GLN A 35 -5.40 -13.18 -2.20
C GLN A 35 -6.66 -12.33 -2.35
N VAL A 36 -6.60 -11.35 -3.21
CA VAL A 36 -7.74 -10.49 -3.54
C VAL A 36 -7.86 -10.40 -5.04
N SER A 37 -9.00 -9.91 -5.51
CA SER A 37 -9.22 -9.77 -6.95
C SER A 37 -8.37 -8.63 -7.51
N LYS A 38 -8.14 -8.67 -8.82
CA LYS A 38 -7.47 -7.57 -9.48
C LYS A 38 -8.26 -6.28 -9.34
N ARG A 39 -9.58 -6.39 -9.30
CA ARG A 39 -10.44 -5.23 -9.11
C ARG A 39 -10.14 -4.55 -7.79
N THR A 40 -9.94 -5.34 -6.75
CA THR A 40 -9.57 -4.80 -5.44
C THR A 40 -8.23 -4.09 -5.53
N ILE A 41 -7.27 -4.69 -6.26
CA ILE A 41 -5.96 -4.06 -6.44
C ILE A 41 -6.09 -2.73 -7.19
N TYR A 42 -6.92 -2.67 -8.23
CA TYR A 42 -7.14 -1.43 -8.95
C TYR A 42 -7.68 -0.34 -8.03
N ARG A 43 -8.59 -0.71 -7.16
CA ARG A 43 -9.13 0.23 -6.18
C ARG A 43 -8.08 0.69 -5.21
N ASP A 44 -7.23 -0.24 -4.77
CA ASP A 44 -6.16 0.09 -3.84
C ASP A 44 -5.16 1.06 -4.48
N VAL A 45 -4.79 0.79 -5.72
CA VAL A 45 -3.87 1.67 -6.44
C VAL A 45 -4.49 3.06 -6.60
N LYS A 46 -5.78 3.12 -6.92
CA LYS A 46 -6.48 4.39 -7.01
C LYS A 46 -6.48 5.13 -5.69
N ALA A 47 -6.68 4.41 -4.60
CA ALA A 47 -6.67 5.01 -3.28
C ALA A 47 -5.30 5.60 -2.96
N LEU A 48 -4.24 4.91 -3.33
CA LEU A 48 -2.89 5.40 -3.12
C LEU A 48 -2.62 6.65 -3.98
N GLU A 49 -3.11 6.64 -5.21
CA GLU A 49 -2.97 7.80 -6.07
C GLU A 49 -3.68 9.01 -5.47
N LYS A 50 -4.87 8.79 -4.95
CA LYS A 50 -5.63 9.87 -4.31
C LYS A 50 -4.93 10.39 -3.07
N ALA A 51 -4.15 9.54 -2.44
CA ALA A 51 -3.39 9.95 -1.26
C ALA A 51 -2.12 10.73 -1.62
N GLY A 52 -1.86 10.89 -2.92
CA GLY A 52 -0.71 11.67 -3.35
C GLY A 52 0.48 10.86 -3.82
N ILE A 53 0.34 9.55 -3.91
CA ILE A 53 1.42 8.70 -4.39
C ILE A 53 1.41 8.73 -5.93
N PRO A 54 2.47 9.24 -6.57
CA PRO A 54 2.48 9.34 -8.03
C PRO A 54 2.77 7.99 -8.67
N ILE A 55 1.73 7.21 -8.85
CA ILE A 55 1.82 5.90 -9.47
C ILE A 55 1.54 6.04 -10.95
N LEU A 56 2.43 5.50 -11.76
CA LEU A 56 2.30 5.50 -13.21
C LEU A 56 1.90 4.11 -13.67
N THR A 57 1.02 4.07 -14.65
CA THR A 57 0.63 2.81 -15.25
C THR A 57 1.40 2.66 -16.55
N GLU A 58 2.14 1.58 -16.68
CA GLU A 58 2.81 1.26 -17.93
C GLU A 58 2.01 0.15 -18.59
N GLU A 59 1.37 0.49 -19.71
CA GLU A 59 0.53 -0.46 -20.38
C GLU A 59 1.28 -1.72 -20.73
N GLY A 60 0.66 -2.85 -20.43
CA GLY A 60 1.25 -4.15 -20.70
C GLY A 60 2.35 -4.55 -19.74
N LYS A 61 2.71 -3.69 -18.80
CA LYS A 61 3.79 -4.00 -17.87
C LYS A 61 3.38 -3.93 -16.41
N GLY A 62 2.58 -2.95 -16.04
CA GLY A 62 2.12 -2.82 -14.66
C GLY A 62 2.24 -1.41 -14.13
N TYR A 63 2.46 -1.29 -12.84
CA TYR A 63 2.54 -0.02 -12.17
C TYR A 63 3.96 0.26 -11.72
N THR A 64 4.32 1.54 -11.72
CA THR A 64 5.61 1.97 -11.22
C THR A 64 5.44 3.32 -10.55
N LEU A 65 6.37 3.67 -9.69
CA LEU A 65 6.37 5.01 -9.11
C LEU A 65 7.07 5.97 -10.05
N MET A 66 6.63 7.23 -10.03
CA MET A 66 7.30 8.25 -10.79
C MET A 66 8.78 8.26 -10.42
N GLU A 67 9.61 8.38 -11.45
CA GLU A 67 11.05 8.37 -11.25
C GLU A 67 11.47 9.50 -10.33
N GLY A 68 12.36 9.20 -9.41
CA GLY A 68 12.83 10.19 -8.45
C GLY A 68 11.94 10.38 -7.24
N TYR A 69 10.75 9.85 -7.28
CA TYR A 69 9.88 9.94 -6.12
C TYR A 69 10.31 8.91 -5.09
N LYS A 70 10.49 9.38 -3.89
CA LYS A 70 10.74 8.48 -2.77
C LYS A 70 9.56 8.56 -1.86
N ILE A 71 8.99 7.41 -1.60
CA ILE A 71 7.92 7.35 -0.63
C ILE A 71 8.52 7.88 0.67
N PRO A 72 7.94 8.96 1.22
CA PRO A 72 8.45 9.46 2.48
C PRO A 72 8.47 8.29 3.41
N PRO A 73 9.52 8.13 4.19
CA PRO A 73 9.56 6.98 5.07
C PRO A 73 8.35 7.03 5.95
N VAL A 74 7.38 6.27 5.56
CA VAL A 74 6.39 5.82 6.46
C VAL A 74 7.17 4.96 7.40
N MET A 75 8.36 5.41 7.58
CA MET A 75 9.18 4.78 8.44
C MET A 75 9.08 5.47 9.66
N PHE A 76 8.54 4.78 10.40
CA PHE A 76 8.46 5.11 11.74
C PHE A 76 9.80 4.77 12.33
N THR A 77 10.33 5.66 13.11
CA THR A 77 11.28 5.31 14.13
C THR A 77 10.63 4.16 14.88
N GLU A 78 11.41 3.38 15.56
CA GLU A 78 10.85 2.29 16.33
C GLU A 78 9.71 2.80 17.22
N LYS A 79 9.92 3.99 17.78
CA LYS A 79 8.91 4.61 18.60
C LYS A 79 7.68 4.96 17.78
N GLN A 80 7.88 5.49 16.59
CA GLN A 80 6.76 5.84 15.72
C GLN A 80 6.07 4.58 15.20
N ALA A 81 6.82 3.54 14.93
CA ALA A 81 6.23 2.28 14.52
C ALA A 81 5.39 1.71 15.64
N ASN A 82 5.90 1.78 16.86
CA ASN A 82 5.14 1.35 18.02
C ASN A 82 3.92 2.24 18.22
N ALA A 83 4.08 3.52 18.02
CA ALA A 83 2.97 4.45 18.12
C ALA A 83 1.92 4.17 17.06
N LEU A 84 2.34 3.81 15.88
CA LEU A 84 1.40 3.47 14.82
C LEU A 84 0.70 2.15 15.14
N ILE A 85 1.44 1.19 15.63
CA ILE A 85 0.86 -0.07 16.07
C ILE A 85 -0.08 0.20 17.23
N LEU A 86 0.34 1.04 18.15
CA LEU A 86 -0.52 1.43 19.26
C LEU A 86 -1.72 2.24 18.78
N ALA A 87 -1.50 3.13 17.83
CA ALA A 87 -2.59 3.89 17.25
C ALA A 87 -3.55 2.97 16.53
N GLU A 88 -3.01 2.02 15.79
CA GLU A 88 -3.81 1.01 15.15
C GLU A 88 -4.58 0.23 16.20
N GLN A 89 -3.92 -0.16 17.27
CA GLN A 89 -4.56 -0.85 18.36
C GLN A 89 -5.51 0.06 19.11
N LEU A 90 -5.15 1.32 19.27
CA LEU A 90 -6.03 2.28 19.91
C LEU A 90 -7.26 2.55 19.06
N VAL A 91 -7.08 2.66 17.78
CA VAL A 91 -8.20 2.80 16.86
C VAL A 91 -9.06 1.55 16.93
N LEU A 92 -8.44 0.41 17.10
CA LEU A 92 -9.16 -0.85 17.20
C LEU A 92 -9.67 -1.10 18.60
N LYS A 93 -8.96 -0.66 19.59
CA LYS A 93 -9.32 -0.93 20.98
C LYS A 93 -10.11 0.19 21.61
N SER A 94 -9.82 1.38 21.20
CA SER A 94 -10.58 2.50 21.74
C SER A 94 -11.66 2.93 20.76
#